data_30dc672fa039fe6c153a7bc676520462
#
_entry.id   30dc672fa039fe6c153a7bc676520462
#
_cell.length_a   1.000
_cell.length_b   1.000
_cell.length_c   1.000
_cell.angle_alpha   90.00
_cell.angle_beta   90.00
_cell.angle_gamma   90.00
#
_symmetry.space_group_name_H-M   'P 1'
#
loop_
_entity.id
_entity.type
_entity.pdbx_description
1 polymer ?
#
loop_
_entity_poly.entity_id
_entity_poly.type
_entity_poly.pdbx_seq_one_letter_code
_entity_poly.pdbx_strand_id
1 'polypeptide(L)'
;MQLAAMLFAILTGIAMAVYPGYRFSDQFLSEIGATHHGTAAALFACALVILGLAMVVFAAAWRDYAFGRGRARWLGRASQLCGTLSGLAFVVAACTPIDIALALHNAVVVAAFGLLLAYVATTTILWACNGAPLGVLVAGAAYATVLTVYFGAVGWAVRNGLLDHIRVVIVGQKIVVGASLAYIVYMTMIIRRWARVPAARARL
;
A
#
# COMPACT_ATOMS: atom_id res chain seq x y z
N MET A 1 -12.27 -3.09 1.08
CA MET A 1 -11.10 -2.43 0.48
C MET A 1 -11.44 -1.19 -0.35
N GLN A 2 -12.33 -1.23 -1.35
CA GLN A 2 -12.63 -0.04 -2.18
C GLN A 2 -13.08 1.17 -1.36
N LEU A 3 -14.02 0.98 -0.43
CA LEU A 3 -14.47 2.06 0.46
C LEU A 3 -13.30 2.65 1.28
N ALA A 4 -12.42 1.80 1.81
CA ALA A 4 -11.26 2.27 2.56
C ALA A 4 -10.27 3.06 1.69
N ALA A 5 -10.03 2.60 0.44
CA ALA A 5 -9.19 3.33 -0.51
C ALA A 5 -9.81 4.70 -0.88
N MET A 6 -11.12 4.76 -1.07
CA MET A 6 -11.83 6.02 -1.32
C MET A 6 -11.77 6.96 -0.11
N LEU A 7 -12.02 6.45 1.09
CA LEU A 7 -11.93 7.25 2.34
C LEU A 7 -10.50 7.76 2.55
N PHE A 8 -9.49 6.92 2.32
CA PHE A 8 -8.10 7.35 2.37
C PHE A 8 -7.84 8.51 1.41
N ALA A 9 -8.26 8.39 0.15
CA ALA A 9 -8.06 9.43 -0.85
C ALA A 9 -8.77 10.74 -0.48
N ILE A 10 -10.03 10.65 -0.03
CA ILE A 10 -10.83 11.82 0.38
C ILE A 10 -10.21 12.51 1.60
N LEU A 11 -9.93 11.75 2.66
CA LEU A 11 -9.37 12.32 3.89
C LEU A 11 -7.99 12.92 3.66
N THR A 12 -7.14 12.26 2.86
CA THR A 12 -5.83 12.79 2.49
C THR A 12 -5.95 14.05 1.63
N GLY A 13 -6.90 14.08 0.68
CA GLY A 13 -7.17 15.27 -0.13
C GLY A 13 -7.66 16.45 0.72
N ILE A 14 -8.57 16.22 1.68
CA ILE A 14 -9.01 17.25 2.63
C ILE A 14 -7.82 17.69 3.52
N ALA A 15 -7.01 16.76 4.00
CA ALA A 15 -5.84 17.07 4.82
C ALA A 15 -4.85 17.98 4.07
N MET A 16 -4.60 17.70 2.77
CA MET A 16 -3.79 18.59 1.91
C MET A 16 -4.41 19.99 1.77
N ALA A 17 -5.73 20.07 1.63
CA ALA A 17 -6.44 21.35 1.44
C ALA A 17 -6.44 22.22 2.70
N VAL A 18 -6.49 21.60 3.90
CA VAL A 18 -6.49 22.34 5.18
C VAL A 18 -5.07 22.55 5.74
N TYR A 19 -4.05 21.98 5.15
CA TYR A 19 -2.66 22.17 5.53
C TYR A 19 -2.16 23.54 5.03
N PRO A 20 -1.76 24.48 5.90
CA PRO A 20 -1.35 25.81 5.47
C PRO A 20 -0.09 25.78 4.60
N GLY A 21 -0.22 26.20 3.34
CA GLY A 21 0.90 26.31 2.43
C GLY A 21 1.42 24.99 1.88
N TYR A 22 0.63 23.90 1.91
CA TYR A 22 1.05 22.62 1.32
C TYR A 22 1.36 22.75 -0.17
N ARG A 23 2.57 22.32 -0.56
CA ARG A 23 3.01 22.27 -1.95
C ARG A 23 3.26 20.85 -2.39
N PHE A 24 2.43 20.38 -3.31
CA PHE A 24 2.43 18.98 -3.76
C PHE A 24 3.79 18.51 -4.31
N SER A 25 4.53 19.38 -4.99
CA SER A 25 5.83 19.03 -5.60
C SER A 25 7.02 19.11 -4.64
N ASP A 26 6.87 19.78 -3.51
CA ASP A 26 8.00 20.19 -2.67
C ASP A 26 7.97 19.57 -1.27
N GLN A 27 6.86 18.95 -0.88
CA GLN A 27 6.66 18.38 0.45
C GLN A 27 6.23 16.91 0.37
N PHE A 28 6.75 16.08 1.27
CA PHE A 28 6.31 14.69 1.40
C PHE A 28 4.86 14.59 1.87
N LEU A 29 4.19 13.51 1.47
CA LEU A 29 2.83 13.23 1.96
C LEU A 29 2.81 13.01 3.48
N SER A 30 3.86 12.42 4.02
CA SER A 30 4.00 12.19 5.47
C SER A 30 4.16 13.46 6.29
N GLU A 31 4.57 14.58 5.70
CA GLU A 31 4.65 15.88 6.39
C GLU A 31 3.27 16.39 6.81
N ILE A 32 2.20 15.98 6.12
CA ILE A 32 0.83 16.29 6.52
C ILE A 32 0.53 15.72 7.92
N GLY A 33 1.17 14.62 8.28
CA GLY A 33 1.05 13.97 9.59
C GLY A 33 1.86 14.62 10.72
N ALA A 34 2.54 15.75 10.48
CA ALA A 34 3.25 16.47 11.53
C ALA A 34 2.28 17.11 12.52
N THR A 35 2.55 16.95 13.83
CA THR A 35 1.59 17.30 14.91
C THR A 35 1.22 18.77 14.95
N HIS A 36 2.13 19.66 14.54
CA HIS A 36 1.90 21.10 14.51
C HIS A 36 0.86 21.54 13.46
N HIS A 37 0.42 20.64 12.58
CA HIS A 37 -0.66 20.90 11.60
C HIS A 37 -2.06 20.48 12.09
N GLY A 38 -2.21 20.04 13.34
CA GLY A 38 -3.48 19.82 14.03
C GLY A 38 -4.50 19.02 13.22
N THR A 39 -5.49 19.70 12.62
CA THR A 39 -6.58 19.05 11.86
C THR A 39 -6.06 18.26 10.65
N ALA A 40 -5.09 18.78 9.91
CA ALA A 40 -4.50 18.08 8.76
C ALA A 40 -3.85 16.76 9.19
N ALA A 41 -3.06 16.81 10.28
CA ALA A 41 -2.41 15.63 10.85
C ALA A 41 -3.43 14.59 11.31
N ALA A 42 -4.49 15.00 12.01
CA ALA A 42 -5.54 14.10 12.47
C ALA A 42 -6.27 13.42 11.30
N LEU A 43 -6.63 14.15 10.26
CA LEU A 43 -7.28 13.61 9.06
C LEU A 43 -6.39 12.60 8.34
N PHE A 44 -5.10 12.91 8.18
CA PHE A 44 -4.14 12.03 7.53
C PHE A 44 -3.88 10.76 8.37
N ALA A 45 -3.75 10.89 9.69
CA ALA A 45 -3.63 9.75 10.59
C ALA A 45 -4.87 8.84 10.53
N CYS A 46 -6.08 9.40 10.56
CA CYS A 46 -7.32 8.65 10.37
C CYS A 46 -7.34 7.91 9.02
N ALA A 47 -6.89 8.56 7.94
CA ALA A 47 -6.80 7.95 6.61
C ALA A 47 -5.89 6.72 6.63
N LEU A 48 -4.70 6.83 7.22
CA LEU A 48 -3.74 5.72 7.34
C LEU A 48 -4.29 4.58 8.20
N VAL A 49 -4.93 4.88 9.34
CA VAL A 49 -5.54 3.86 10.20
C VAL A 49 -6.64 3.09 9.44
N ILE A 50 -7.55 3.80 8.76
CA ILE A 50 -8.62 3.18 7.98
C ILE A 50 -8.04 2.26 6.89
N LEU A 51 -7.04 2.73 6.14
CA LEU A 51 -6.40 1.95 5.09
C LEU A 51 -5.68 0.73 5.68
N GLY A 52 -4.89 0.93 6.74
CA GLY A 52 -4.12 -0.13 7.39
C GLY A 52 -5.01 -1.23 7.96
N LEU A 53 -6.06 -0.87 8.71
CA LEU A 53 -7.02 -1.84 9.24
C LEU A 53 -7.78 -2.58 8.13
N ALA A 54 -8.16 -1.87 7.06
CA ALA A 54 -8.79 -2.52 5.92
C ALA A 54 -7.86 -3.51 5.22
N MET A 55 -6.55 -3.24 5.15
CA MET A 55 -5.54 -4.18 4.63
C MET A 55 -5.43 -5.43 5.51
N VAL A 56 -5.42 -5.29 6.84
CA VAL A 56 -5.42 -6.41 7.79
C VAL A 56 -6.64 -7.30 7.57
N VAL A 57 -7.84 -6.72 7.54
CA VAL A 57 -9.09 -7.45 7.30
C VAL A 57 -9.08 -8.13 5.94
N PHE A 58 -8.60 -7.44 4.91
CA PHE A 58 -8.53 -7.99 3.57
C PHE A 58 -7.53 -9.16 3.48
N ALA A 59 -6.35 -9.02 4.08
CA ALA A 59 -5.35 -10.09 4.12
C ALA A 59 -5.86 -11.31 4.90
N ALA A 60 -6.62 -11.11 5.97
CA ALA A 60 -7.26 -12.19 6.72
C ALA A 60 -8.35 -12.90 5.90
N ALA A 61 -9.22 -12.14 5.24
CA ALA A 61 -10.28 -12.69 4.38
C ALA A 61 -9.74 -13.38 3.12
N TRP A 62 -8.57 -12.95 2.63
CA TRP A 62 -7.89 -13.53 1.49
C TRP A 62 -7.47 -15.00 1.70
N ARG A 63 -7.31 -15.41 2.96
CA ARG A 63 -6.95 -16.78 3.35
C ARG A 63 -7.83 -17.83 2.68
N ASP A 64 -9.13 -17.62 2.70
CA ASP A 64 -10.09 -18.63 2.22
C ASP A 64 -10.10 -18.75 0.69
N TYR A 65 -9.71 -17.69 -0.02
CA TYR A 65 -9.60 -17.67 -1.48
C TYR A 65 -8.24 -18.16 -2.00
N ALA A 66 -7.15 -17.83 -1.30
CA ALA A 66 -5.78 -18.10 -1.75
C ALA A 66 -5.29 -19.50 -1.40
N PHE A 67 -5.90 -20.16 -0.40
CA PHE A 67 -5.50 -21.49 0.06
C PHE A 67 -6.14 -22.64 -0.73
N GLY A 68 -6.38 -22.42 -2.04
CA GLY A 68 -6.64 -23.51 -2.97
C GLY A 68 -5.63 -24.65 -2.77
N ARG A 69 -6.14 -25.85 -2.84
CA ARG A 69 -5.49 -27.15 -2.62
C ARG A 69 -4.11 -27.23 -3.29
N GLY A 70 -3.01 -27.46 -2.55
CA GLY A 70 -1.77 -27.88 -3.18
C GLY A 70 -0.46 -27.24 -2.69
N ARG A 71 0.58 -27.32 -3.52
CA ARG A 71 1.98 -26.90 -3.26
C ARG A 71 2.17 -25.41 -2.93
N ALA A 72 1.18 -24.56 -3.23
CA ALA A 72 1.26 -23.10 -3.05
C ALA A 72 0.77 -22.59 -1.68
N ARG A 73 0.46 -23.46 -0.71
CA ARG A 73 -0.05 -23.05 0.62
C ARG A 73 0.90 -22.10 1.36
N TRP A 74 2.19 -22.31 1.23
CA TRP A 74 3.18 -21.46 1.87
C TRP A 74 3.19 -20.04 1.29
N LEU A 75 3.02 -19.89 -0.03
CA LEU A 75 2.88 -18.58 -0.70
C LEU A 75 1.64 -17.84 -0.19
N GLY A 76 0.52 -18.52 -0.05
CA GLY A 76 -0.68 -17.95 0.52
C GLY A 76 -0.49 -17.46 1.96
N ARG A 77 0.20 -18.25 2.81
CA ARG A 77 0.53 -17.85 4.18
C ARG A 77 1.50 -16.67 4.21
N ALA A 78 2.54 -16.68 3.37
CA ALA A 78 3.50 -15.59 3.24
C ALA A 78 2.79 -14.30 2.80
N SER A 79 1.94 -14.38 1.78
CA SER A 79 1.13 -13.25 1.31
C SER A 79 0.24 -12.69 2.42
N GLN A 80 -0.50 -13.56 3.14
CA GLN A 80 -1.34 -13.15 4.26
C GLN A 80 -0.52 -12.44 5.34
N LEU A 81 0.60 -13.02 5.75
CA LEU A 81 1.47 -12.45 6.78
C LEU A 81 2.01 -11.08 6.35
N CYS A 82 2.57 -10.98 5.13
CA CYS A 82 3.08 -9.73 4.60
C CYS A 82 2.00 -8.65 4.50
N GLY A 83 0.80 -8.99 4.02
CA GLY A 83 -0.33 -8.04 3.92
C GLY A 83 -0.82 -7.57 5.30
N THR A 84 -0.92 -8.49 6.26
CA THR A 84 -1.31 -8.16 7.64
C THR A 84 -0.28 -7.25 8.31
N LEU A 85 1.00 -7.62 8.24
CA LEU A 85 2.08 -6.82 8.84
C LEU A 85 2.23 -5.46 8.17
N SER A 86 2.06 -5.38 6.85
CA SER A 86 2.04 -4.10 6.12
C SER A 86 0.91 -3.21 6.61
N GLY A 87 -0.31 -3.75 6.73
CA GLY A 87 -1.46 -2.99 7.25
C GLY A 87 -1.23 -2.48 8.68
N LEU A 88 -0.71 -3.33 9.57
CA LEU A 88 -0.34 -2.92 10.93
C LEU A 88 0.76 -1.84 10.93
N ALA A 89 1.75 -1.95 10.07
CA ALA A 89 2.81 -0.94 9.95
C ALA A 89 2.24 0.42 9.49
N PHE A 90 1.24 0.46 8.60
CA PHE A 90 0.55 1.72 8.27
C PHE A 90 -0.21 2.31 9.46
N VAL A 91 -0.82 1.47 10.32
CA VAL A 91 -1.46 1.96 11.56
C VAL A 91 -0.40 2.52 12.52
N VAL A 92 0.74 1.85 12.67
CA VAL A 92 1.85 2.36 13.50
C VAL A 92 2.41 3.65 12.92
N ALA A 93 2.55 3.77 11.58
CA ALA A 93 2.99 5.01 10.92
C ALA A 93 2.05 6.19 11.23
N ALA A 94 0.73 5.94 11.32
CA ALA A 94 -0.25 6.95 11.74
C ALA A 94 -0.03 7.44 13.19
N CYS A 95 0.52 6.59 14.05
CA CYS A 95 0.79 6.88 15.46
C CYS A 95 2.22 7.40 15.73
N THR A 96 3.05 7.53 14.69
CA THR A 96 4.44 7.99 14.78
C THR A 96 4.64 9.25 13.93
N PRO A 97 4.22 10.44 14.43
CA PRO A 97 4.36 11.68 13.70
C PRO A 97 5.81 11.97 13.31
N ILE A 98 6.02 12.50 12.10
CA ILE A 98 7.35 12.71 11.52
C ILE A 98 8.20 13.74 12.31
N ASP A 99 7.54 14.73 12.89
CA ASP A 99 8.16 15.82 13.69
C ASP A 99 8.56 15.39 15.11
N ILE A 100 7.98 14.30 15.63
CA ILE A 100 8.30 13.78 16.97
C ILE A 100 9.26 12.59 16.90
N ALA A 101 9.07 11.70 15.95
CA ALA A 101 9.76 10.42 15.91
C ALA A 101 10.27 10.06 14.49
N LEU A 102 11.02 10.97 13.85
CA LEU A 102 11.46 10.84 12.45
C LEU A 102 12.10 9.49 12.12
N ALA A 103 13.04 9.03 12.93
CA ALA A 103 13.75 7.76 12.67
C ALA A 103 12.79 6.56 12.73
N LEU A 104 11.91 6.52 13.73
CA LEU A 104 10.91 5.47 13.88
C LEU A 104 9.87 5.55 12.76
N HIS A 105 9.38 6.75 12.43
CA HIS A 105 8.45 6.98 11.32
C HIS A 105 9.01 6.41 10.01
N ASN A 106 10.23 6.79 9.67
CA ASN A 106 10.89 6.34 8.44
C ASN A 106 11.07 4.81 8.43
N ALA A 107 11.51 4.22 9.54
CA ALA A 107 11.68 2.77 9.66
C ALA A 107 10.34 2.03 9.44
N VAL A 108 9.26 2.52 10.07
CA VAL A 108 7.93 1.93 9.96
C VAL A 108 7.36 2.09 8.55
N VAL A 109 7.53 3.26 7.93
CA VAL A 109 7.08 3.50 6.54
C VAL A 109 7.82 2.60 5.56
N VAL A 110 9.15 2.47 5.70
CA VAL A 110 9.95 1.55 4.86
C VAL A 110 9.50 0.11 5.07
N ALA A 111 9.24 -0.32 6.31
CA ALA A 111 8.71 -1.65 6.61
C ALA A 111 7.32 -1.85 6.00
N ALA A 112 6.40 -0.88 6.12
CA ALA A 112 5.06 -0.95 5.58
C ALA A 112 5.05 -1.20 4.07
N PHE A 113 5.79 -0.40 3.32
CA PHE A 113 5.86 -0.53 1.86
C PHE A 113 6.72 -1.73 1.43
N GLY A 114 7.79 -2.09 2.14
CA GLY A 114 8.58 -3.29 1.87
C GLY A 114 7.75 -4.57 2.02
N LEU A 115 6.94 -4.65 3.10
CA LEU A 115 5.99 -5.73 3.31
C LEU A 115 4.87 -5.73 2.25
N LEU A 116 4.42 -4.55 1.82
CA LEU A 116 3.46 -4.40 0.73
C LEU A 116 4.03 -4.94 -0.59
N LEU A 117 5.30 -4.64 -0.90
CA LEU A 117 5.98 -5.19 -2.07
C LEU A 117 6.05 -6.72 -2.00
N ALA A 118 6.44 -7.29 -0.85
CA ALA A 118 6.46 -8.73 -0.64
C ALA A 118 5.05 -9.35 -0.76
N TYR A 119 4.02 -8.67 -0.25
CA TYR A 119 2.62 -9.07 -0.41
C TYR A 119 2.21 -9.12 -1.89
N VAL A 120 2.50 -8.06 -2.65
CA VAL A 120 2.16 -7.98 -4.07
C VAL A 120 2.89 -9.04 -4.87
N ALA A 121 4.20 -9.23 -4.64
CA ALA A 121 5.00 -10.23 -5.32
C ALA A 121 4.49 -11.65 -5.06
N THR A 122 4.30 -12.01 -3.79
CA THR A 122 3.81 -13.35 -3.40
C THR A 122 2.39 -13.61 -3.91
N THR A 123 1.53 -12.61 -3.88
CA THR A 123 0.16 -12.69 -4.42
C THR A 123 0.18 -12.86 -5.93
N THR A 124 1.02 -12.12 -6.64
CA THR A 124 1.14 -12.22 -8.12
C THR A 124 1.63 -13.60 -8.54
N ILE A 125 2.65 -14.15 -7.84
CA ILE A 125 3.12 -15.52 -8.07
C ILE A 125 2.01 -16.52 -7.78
N LEU A 126 1.27 -16.36 -6.69
CA LEU A 126 0.15 -17.23 -6.34
C LEU A 126 -0.94 -17.22 -7.43
N TRP A 127 -1.26 -16.04 -7.97
CA TRP A 127 -2.18 -15.88 -9.11
C TRP A 127 -1.67 -16.61 -10.35
N ALA A 128 -0.36 -16.48 -10.66
CA ALA A 128 0.26 -17.18 -11.78
C ALA A 128 0.16 -18.71 -11.63
N CYS A 129 0.43 -19.24 -10.44
CA CYS A 129 0.30 -20.66 -10.13
C CYS A 129 -1.14 -21.18 -10.26
N ASN A 130 -2.15 -20.32 -10.15
CA ASN A 130 -3.56 -20.66 -10.25
C ASN A 130 -4.18 -20.29 -11.63
N GLY A 131 -3.35 -19.99 -12.63
CA GLY A 131 -3.82 -19.72 -13.99
C GLY A 131 -4.61 -18.42 -14.13
N ALA A 132 -4.28 -17.40 -13.36
CA ALA A 132 -4.95 -16.10 -13.46
C ALA A 132 -4.77 -15.44 -14.84
N PRO A 133 -5.73 -14.60 -15.27
CA PRO A 133 -5.62 -13.86 -16.51
C PRO A 133 -4.37 -12.99 -16.55
N LEU A 134 -3.75 -12.88 -17.74
CA LEU A 134 -2.54 -12.08 -17.96
C LEU A 134 -2.66 -10.65 -17.41
N GLY A 135 -3.81 -10.01 -17.54
CA GLY A 135 -4.04 -8.66 -17.01
C GLY A 135 -3.83 -8.53 -15.50
N VAL A 136 -4.14 -9.58 -14.71
CA VAL A 136 -3.89 -9.61 -13.26
C VAL A 136 -2.39 -9.69 -12.97
N LEU A 137 -1.68 -10.53 -13.72
CA LEU A 137 -0.23 -10.70 -13.57
C LEU A 137 0.52 -9.43 -13.97
N VAL A 138 0.11 -8.82 -15.10
CA VAL A 138 0.69 -7.54 -15.57
C VAL A 138 0.45 -6.43 -14.55
N ALA A 139 -0.75 -6.31 -13.99
CA ALA A 139 -1.04 -5.30 -12.97
C ALA A 139 -0.20 -5.48 -11.71
N GLY A 140 -0.05 -6.74 -11.24
CA GLY A 140 0.79 -7.05 -10.08
C GLY A 140 2.27 -6.75 -10.35
N ALA A 141 2.79 -7.18 -11.51
CA ALA A 141 4.16 -6.92 -11.91
C ALA A 141 4.44 -5.41 -12.07
N ALA A 142 3.55 -4.68 -12.75
CA ALA A 142 3.67 -3.24 -12.94
C ALA A 142 3.70 -2.49 -11.59
N TYR A 143 2.80 -2.84 -10.67
CA TYR A 143 2.78 -2.22 -9.35
C TYR A 143 4.03 -2.57 -8.52
N ALA A 144 4.49 -3.83 -8.54
CA ALA A 144 5.74 -4.24 -7.90
C ALA A 144 6.94 -3.45 -8.47
N THR A 145 6.97 -3.23 -9.79
CA THR A 145 8.01 -2.40 -10.45
C THR A 145 7.98 -0.96 -9.96
N VAL A 146 6.80 -0.33 -9.86
CA VAL A 146 6.65 1.04 -9.34
C VAL A 146 7.21 1.14 -7.91
N LEU A 147 6.87 0.20 -7.03
CA LEU A 147 7.40 0.14 -5.67
C LEU A 147 8.94 -0.02 -5.66
N THR A 148 9.45 -0.96 -6.45
CA THR A 148 10.90 -1.25 -6.49
C THR A 148 11.70 -0.05 -7.00
N VAL A 149 11.24 0.59 -8.07
CA VAL A 149 11.88 1.79 -8.62
C VAL A 149 11.88 2.93 -7.61
N TYR A 150 10.75 3.16 -6.94
CA TYR A 150 10.65 4.18 -5.90
C TYR A 150 11.61 3.92 -4.74
N PHE A 151 11.66 2.69 -4.20
CA PHE A 151 12.59 2.35 -3.13
C PHE A 151 14.05 2.44 -3.55
N GLY A 152 14.35 2.09 -4.80
CA GLY A 152 15.68 2.28 -5.39
C GLY A 152 16.06 3.76 -5.40
N ALA A 153 15.15 4.64 -5.83
CA ALA A 153 15.36 6.08 -5.85
C ALA A 153 15.54 6.66 -4.45
N VAL A 154 14.69 6.26 -3.48
CA VAL A 154 14.81 6.67 -2.07
C VAL A 154 16.15 6.22 -1.49
N GLY A 155 16.51 4.93 -1.67
CA GLY A 155 17.76 4.38 -1.16
C GLY A 155 18.99 5.08 -1.74
N TRP A 156 18.94 5.42 -3.03
CA TRP A 156 20.00 6.20 -3.69
C TRP A 156 20.06 7.62 -3.10
N ALA A 157 18.93 8.31 -2.94
CA ALA A 157 18.87 9.67 -2.40
C ALA A 157 19.38 9.73 -0.96
N VAL A 158 19.00 8.75 -0.12
CA VAL A 158 19.49 8.64 1.27
C VAL A 158 21.01 8.48 1.32
N ARG A 159 21.58 7.57 0.50
CA ARG A 159 23.02 7.33 0.46
C ARG A 159 23.83 8.56 0.04
N ASN A 160 23.23 9.44 -0.76
CA ASN A 160 23.89 10.66 -1.26
C ASN A 160 23.53 11.92 -0.45
N GLY A 161 22.74 11.80 0.63
CA GLY A 161 22.32 12.95 1.44
C GLY A 161 21.39 13.92 0.72
N LEU A 162 20.65 13.45 -0.29
CA LEU A 162 19.85 14.27 -1.20
C LEU A 162 18.34 14.12 -1.00
N LEU A 163 17.90 13.39 0.06
CA LEU A 163 16.51 12.98 0.22
C LEU A 163 15.53 14.18 0.12
N ASP A 164 15.85 15.28 0.82
CA ASP A 164 14.96 16.45 0.92
C ASP A 164 15.10 17.41 -0.28
N HIS A 165 16.06 17.16 -1.18
CA HIS A 165 16.35 18.03 -2.32
C HIS A 165 15.86 17.48 -3.66
N ILE A 166 15.43 16.22 -3.70
CA ILE A 166 15.05 15.56 -4.95
C ILE A 166 13.54 15.49 -5.10
N ARG A 167 12.96 16.41 -5.86
CA ARG A 167 11.52 16.44 -6.19
C ARG A 167 11.00 15.10 -6.72
N VAL A 168 11.84 14.35 -7.44
CA VAL A 168 11.46 13.01 -7.95
C VAL A 168 11.10 12.04 -6.83
N VAL A 169 11.78 12.09 -5.69
CA VAL A 169 11.45 11.24 -4.51
C VAL A 169 10.16 11.72 -3.85
N ILE A 170 10.01 13.05 -3.71
CA ILE A 170 8.82 13.67 -3.11
C ILE A 170 7.56 13.37 -3.94
N VAL A 171 7.62 13.59 -5.24
CA VAL A 171 6.50 13.30 -6.16
C VAL A 171 6.31 11.79 -6.31
N GLY A 172 7.40 11.03 -6.33
CA GLY A 172 7.40 9.57 -6.40
C GLY A 172 6.60 8.93 -5.28
N GLN A 173 6.67 9.45 -4.05
CA GLN A 173 5.83 8.98 -2.94
C GLN A 173 4.33 9.05 -3.27
N LYS A 174 3.88 10.14 -3.86
CA LYS A 174 2.48 10.34 -4.23
C LYS A 174 2.05 9.43 -5.38
N ILE A 175 2.96 9.22 -6.35
CA ILE A 175 2.74 8.26 -7.45
C ILE A 175 2.58 6.86 -6.88
N VAL A 176 3.44 6.44 -5.95
CA VAL A 176 3.35 5.13 -5.29
C VAL A 176 2.03 4.99 -4.54
N VAL A 177 1.62 5.99 -3.78
CA VAL A 177 0.33 5.99 -3.07
C VAL A 177 -0.83 5.90 -4.05
N GLY A 178 -0.84 6.71 -5.11
CA GLY A 178 -1.86 6.65 -6.16
C GLY A 178 -1.92 5.29 -6.87
N ALA A 179 -0.76 4.73 -7.22
CA ALA A 179 -0.66 3.38 -7.81
C ALA A 179 -1.15 2.30 -6.84
N SER A 180 -0.88 2.43 -5.54
CA SER A 180 -1.40 1.52 -4.50
C SER A 180 -2.92 1.51 -4.47
N LEU A 181 -3.53 2.70 -4.46
CA LEU A 181 -4.99 2.83 -4.45
C LEU A 181 -5.61 2.24 -5.74
N ALA A 182 -5.02 2.55 -6.91
CA ALA A 182 -5.47 2.01 -8.18
C ALA A 182 -5.37 0.47 -8.21
N TYR A 183 -4.26 -0.09 -7.73
CA TYR A 183 -4.06 -1.54 -7.63
C TYR A 183 -5.08 -2.19 -6.69
N ILE A 184 -5.33 -1.61 -5.51
CA ILE A 184 -6.33 -2.09 -4.55
C ILE A 184 -7.73 -2.13 -5.18
N VAL A 185 -8.12 -1.06 -5.87
CA VAL A 185 -9.43 -0.97 -6.54
C VAL A 185 -9.52 -2.04 -7.63
N TYR A 186 -8.51 -2.13 -8.49
CA TYR A 186 -8.46 -3.12 -9.57
C TYR A 186 -8.56 -4.55 -9.04
N MET A 187 -7.73 -4.93 -8.06
CA MET A 187 -7.73 -6.27 -7.49
C MET A 187 -9.06 -6.62 -6.83
N THR A 188 -9.67 -5.66 -6.12
CA THR A 188 -10.99 -5.88 -5.50
C THR A 188 -12.08 -6.13 -6.55
N MET A 189 -12.01 -5.45 -7.71
CA MET A 189 -12.94 -5.68 -8.82
C MET A 189 -12.76 -7.07 -9.43
N ILE A 190 -11.52 -7.50 -9.64
CA ILE A 190 -11.22 -8.83 -10.18
C ILE A 190 -11.72 -9.92 -9.23
N ILE A 191 -11.41 -9.84 -7.94
CA ILE A 191 -11.85 -10.82 -6.94
C ILE A 191 -13.38 -10.93 -6.91
N ARG A 192 -14.10 -9.81 -6.96
CA ARG A 192 -15.57 -9.82 -7.02
C ARG A 192 -16.12 -10.49 -8.28
N ARG A 193 -15.45 -10.33 -9.41
CA ARG A 193 -15.83 -11.01 -10.66
C ARG A 193 -15.62 -12.52 -10.53
N TRP A 194 -14.49 -12.95 -10.00
CA TRP A 194 -14.15 -14.36 -9.81
C TRP A 194 -15.07 -15.04 -8.80
N ALA A 195 -15.42 -14.38 -7.71
CA ALA A 195 -16.34 -14.91 -6.70
C ALA A 195 -17.77 -15.17 -7.24
N ARG A 196 -18.14 -14.53 -8.35
CA ARG A 196 -19.45 -14.69 -8.99
C ARG A 196 -19.49 -15.82 -10.03
N VAL A 197 -18.34 -16.39 -10.40
CA VAL A 197 -18.29 -17.51 -11.35
C VAL A 197 -18.63 -18.80 -10.61
N PRO A 198 -19.73 -19.54 -10.97
CA PRO A 198 -20.09 -20.77 -10.30
C PRO A 198 -18.95 -21.77 -10.32
N ALA A 199 -18.76 -22.50 -9.21
CA ALA A 199 -17.69 -23.48 -9.00
C ALA A 199 -17.66 -24.63 -10.05
N ALA A 200 -18.68 -24.75 -10.89
CA ALA A 200 -18.76 -25.73 -11.99
C ALA A 200 -17.70 -25.53 -13.07
N ARG A 201 -17.17 -24.30 -13.26
CA ARG A 201 -16.07 -24.01 -14.24
C ARG A 201 -14.67 -24.16 -13.68
N ALA A 202 -14.51 -24.40 -12.40
CA ALA A 202 -13.21 -24.56 -11.78
C ALA A 202 -12.66 -26.01 -11.86
N ARG A 203 -13.30 -26.89 -12.65
CA ARG A 203 -12.92 -28.31 -12.78
C ARG A 203 -12.42 -28.67 -14.18
N LEU A 204 -12.16 -27.70 -15.05
CA LEU A 204 -11.50 -27.89 -16.33
C LEU A 204 -10.06 -27.33 -16.27
#